data_4813dc66aca74502af43b22f3ba41e63
#
_entry.id   4813dc66aca74502af43b22f3ba41e63
#
_cell.length_a   1.000
_cell.length_b   1.000
_cell.length_c   1.000
_cell.angle_alpha   90.00
_cell.angle_beta   90.00
_cell.angle_gamma   90.00
#
_symmetry.space_group_name_H-M   'P 1'
#
loop_
_entity.id
_entity.type
_entity.pdbx_description
1 polymer ?
#
loop_
_entity_poly.entity_id
_entity_poly.type
_entity_poly.pdbx_seq_one_letter_code
_entity_poly.pdbx_strand_id
1 'polypeptide(L)'
;GFKKMLEQNIALGLISDPIERLHQMGVNYLNFGLENPEYYDLMFIQEAPMAALIEMGAGWSSGDQALEFLKSIVKEAMDKGLLVPSKVETVAMAVWSMVHGLVSLAIRQRLDKLVPAEDVEKTMHESLDWLLKTMKKA
;
A
#
# COMPACT_ATOMS: atom_id res chain seq x y z
N GLY A 1 -7.24 12.39 -6.13
CA GLY A 1 -7.34 11.63 -4.90
C GLY A 1 -7.69 10.18 -5.12
N PHE A 2 -8.67 9.70 -4.42
CA PHE A 2 -9.10 8.29 -4.49
C PHE A 2 -9.56 7.87 -5.87
N LYS A 3 -10.17 8.77 -6.64
CA LYS A 3 -10.63 8.44 -7.99
C LYS A 3 -9.46 7.96 -8.86
N LYS A 4 -8.34 8.68 -8.83
CA LYS A 4 -7.14 8.31 -9.58
C LYS A 4 -6.61 6.95 -9.11
N MET A 5 -6.57 6.73 -7.79
CA MET A 5 -6.12 5.47 -7.21
C MET A 5 -7.04 4.31 -7.62
N LEU A 6 -8.36 4.53 -7.63
CA LEU A 6 -9.31 3.52 -8.08
C LEU A 6 -9.13 3.20 -9.57
N GLU A 7 -8.90 4.22 -10.40
CA GLU A 7 -8.61 4.01 -11.82
C GLU A 7 -7.34 3.18 -12.02
N GLN A 8 -6.31 3.46 -11.24
CA GLN A 8 -5.08 2.68 -11.26
C GLN A 8 -5.31 1.24 -10.82
N ASN A 9 -6.13 1.03 -9.79
CA ASN A 9 -6.48 -0.30 -9.33
C ASN A 9 -7.26 -1.09 -10.38
N ILE A 10 -8.16 -0.44 -11.11
CA ILE A 10 -8.89 -1.07 -12.22
C ILE A 10 -7.89 -1.52 -13.29
N ALA A 11 -6.92 -0.65 -13.63
CA ALA A 11 -5.89 -0.99 -14.60
C ALA A 11 -5.03 -2.18 -14.16
N LEU A 12 -4.86 -2.40 -12.85
CA LEU A 12 -4.13 -3.55 -12.33
C LEU A 12 -4.78 -4.87 -12.71
N GLY A 13 -6.08 -4.89 -12.92
CA GLY A 13 -6.78 -6.10 -13.38
C GLY A 13 -6.30 -6.59 -14.74
N LEU A 14 -5.63 -5.75 -15.52
CA LEU A 14 -5.05 -6.13 -16.80
C LEU A 14 -3.71 -6.84 -16.67
N ILE A 15 -3.10 -6.81 -15.49
CA ILE A 15 -1.84 -7.50 -15.21
C ILE A 15 -2.18 -8.92 -14.78
N SER A 16 -1.75 -9.91 -15.56
CA SER A 16 -2.11 -11.31 -15.31
C SER A 16 -1.33 -11.95 -14.17
N ASP A 17 -0.04 -11.56 -13.98
CA ASP A 17 0.78 -12.10 -12.90
C ASP A 17 0.42 -11.45 -11.57
N PRO A 18 -0.07 -12.21 -10.57
CA PRO A 18 -0.46 -11.62 -9.29
C PRO A 18 0.73 -10.99 -8.52
N ILE A 19 1.95 -11.47 -8.72
CA ILE A 19 3.13 -10.87 -8.09
C ILE A 19 3.41 -9.50 -8.71
N GLU A 20 3.34 -9.38 -10.03
CA GLU A 20 3.48 -8.11 -10.72
C GLU A 20 2.37 -7.13 -10.31
N ARG A 21 1.14 -7.66 -10.18
CA ARG A 21 0.00 -6.86 -9.73
C ARG A 21 0.21 -6.33 -8.32
N LEU A 22 0.71 -7.17 -7.42
CA LEU A 22 1.01 -6.79 -6.05
C LEU A 22 2.09 -5.71 -6.00
N HIS A 23 3.15 -5.88 -6.78
CA HIS A 23 4.23 -4.91 -6.89
C HIS A 23 3.69 -3.56 -7.37
N GLN A 24 2.91 -3.56 -8.46
CA GLN A 24 2.39 -2.32 -9.03
C GLN A 24 1.42 -1.64 -8.07
N MET A 25 0.61 -2.40 -7.35
CA MET A 25 -0.27 -1.85 -6.32
C MET A 25 0.53 -1.13 -5.25
N GLY A 26 1.62 -1.74 -4.80
CA GLY A 26 2.51 -1.11 -3.82
C GLY A 26 3.13 0.18 -4.34
N VAL A 27 3.63 0.16 -5.57
CA VAL A 27 4.19 1.35 -6.23
C VAL A 27 3.15 2.46 -6.31
N ASN A 28 1.94 2.14 -6.74
CA ASN A 28 0.84 3.11 -6.83
C ASN A 28 0.52 3.72 -5.47
N TYR A 29 0.53 2.90 -4.42
CA TYR A 29 0.28 3.35 -3.06
C TYR A 29 1.35 4.34 -2.59
N LEU A 30 2.62 4.00 -2.79
CA LEU A 30 3.74 4.87 -2.43
C LEU A 30 3.64 6.22 -3.15
N ASN A 31 3.39 6.18 -4.45
CA ASN A 31 3.29 7.39 -5.26
C ASN A 31 2.10 8.25 -4.84
N PHE A 32 0.96 7.62 -4.56
CA PHE A 32 -0.23 8.34 -4.08
C PHE A 32 0.08 9.10 -2.79
N GLY A 33 0.72 8.44 -1.83
CA GLY A 33 1.07 9.08 -0.55
C GLY A 33 2.03 10.24 -0.73
N LEU A 34 3.05 10.07 -1.57
CA LEU A 34 4.04 11.13 -1.83
C LEU A 34 3.46 12.32 -2.58
N GLU A 35 2.54 12.07 -3.51
CA GLU A 35 1.90 13.13 -4.29
C GLU A 35 0.80 13.86 -3.51
N ASN A 36 0.25 13.22 -2.47
CA ASN A 36 -0.88 13.76 -1.72
C ASN A 36 -0.63 13.65 -0.21
N PRO A 37 0.47 14.23 0.32
CA PRO A 37 0.86 14.01 1.71
C PRO A 37 -0.15 14.51 2.74
N GLU A 38 -0.79 15.65 2.51
CA GLU A 38 -1.77 16.20 3.43
C GLU A 38 -3.03 15.35 3.48
N TYR A 39 -3.49 14.91 2.32
CA TYR A 39 -4.67 14.04 2.20
C TYR A 39 -4.39 12.69 2.86
N TYR A 40 -3.21 12.13 2.60
CA TYR A 40 -2.79 10.86 3.19
C TYR A 40 -2.73 10.94 4.71
N ASP A 41 -2.12 12.01 5.23
CA ASP A 41 -2.01 12.24 6.66
C ASP A 41 -3.40 12.32 7.31
N LEU A 42 -4.31 13.05 6.67
CA LEU A 42 -5.68 13.21 7.17
C LEU A 42 -6.42 11.88 7.20
N MET A 43 -6.30 11.08 6.14
CA MET A 43 -7.09 9.85 5.99
C MET A 43 -6.54 8.66 6.77
N PHE A 44 -5.22 8.56 6.92
CA PHE A 44 -4.62 7.32 7.40
C PHE A 44 -3.78 7.44 8.67
N ILE A 45 -3.39 8.64 9.08
CA ILE A 45 -2.50 8.82 10.23
C ILE A 45 -3.21 9.45 11.41
N GLN A 46 -4.00 10.49 11.20
CA GLN A 46 -4.68 11.23 12.27
C GLN A 46 -5.90 10.46 12.78
N GLU A 47 -6.08 10.41 14.12
CA GLU A 47 -7.23 9.74 14.72
C GLU A 47 -8.54 10.50 14.53
N ALA A 48 -8.52 11.81 14.71
CA ALA A 48 -9.71 12.64 14.66
C ALA A 48 -10.54 12.51 13.37
N PRO A 49 -9.91 12.43 12.18
CA PRO A 49 -10.67 12.31 10.94
C PRO A 49 -11.53 11.04 10.83
N MET A 50 -11.10 9.93 11.43
CA MET A 50 -11.89 8.70 11.38
C MET A 50 -13.21 8.87 12.11
N ALA A 51 -13.18 9.45 13.31
CA ALA A 51 -14.42 9.73 14.07
C ALA A 51 -15.33 10.68 13.32
N ALA A 52 -14.76 11.74 12.71
CA ALA A 52 -15.55 12.69 11.94
C ALA A 52 -16.18 12.04 10.71
N LEU A 53 -15.46 11.15 10.02
CA LEU A 53 -15.99 10.41 8.88
C LEU A 53 -17.15 9.51 9.28
N ILE A 54 -17.04 8.83 10.42
CA ILE A 54 -18.10 7.97 10.95
C ILE A 54 -19.34 8.80 11.28
N GLU A 55 -19.18 9.95 11.95
CA GLU A 55 -20.28 10.84 12.26
C GLU A 55 -21.00 11.36 11.03
N MET A 56 -20.24 11.60 9.96
CA MET A 56 -20.80 12.05 8.69
C MET A 56 -21.46 10.93 7.87
N GLY A 57 -21.40 9.69 8.37
CA GLY A 57 -21.91 8.52 7.65
C GLY A 57 -21.09 8.09 6.46
N ALA A 58 -19.93 8.71 6.26
CA ALA A 58 -19.04 8.37 5.13
C ALA A 58 -18.25 7.09 5.38
N GLY A 59 -17.91 6.82 6.64
CA GLY A 59 -17.13 5.66 7.02
C GLY A 59 -15.73 5.66 6.41
N TRP A 60 -15.08 4.50 6.46
CA TRP A 60 -13.73 4.31 5.89
C TRP A 60 -13.78 3.37 4.68
N SER A 61 -14.85 3.49 3.88
CA SER A 61 -15.16 2.56 2.79
C SER A 61 -14.05 2.45 1.74
N SER A 62 -13.38 3.56 1.41
CA SER A 62 -12.28 3.53 0.43
C SER A 62 -11.08 2.75 0.94
N GLY A 63 -10.75 2.90 2.23
CA GLY A 63 -9.69 2.13 2.85
C GLY A 63 -10.04 0.64 2.92
N ASP A 64 -11.28 0.33 3.29
CA ASP A 64 -11.77 -1.06 3.33
C ASP A 64 -11.72 -1.69 1.96
N GLN A 65 -12.14 -0.97 0.91
CA GLN A 65 -12.10 -1.46 -0.46
C GLN A 65 -10.67 -1.73 -0.92
N ALA A 66 -9.74 -0.84 -0.59
CA ALA A 66 -8.33 -1.02 -0.93
C ALA A 66 -7.75 -2.26 -0.25
N LEU A 67 -8.08 -2.46 1.03
CA LEU A 67 -7.62 -3.63 1.77
C LEU A 67 -8.20 -4.92 1.21
N GLU A 68 -9.49 -4.95 0.87
CA GLU A 68 -10.12 -6.12 0.26
C GLU A 68 -9.51 -6.43 -1.10
N PHE A 69 -9.20 -5.41 -1.88
CA PHE A 69 -8.52 -5.58 -3.16
C PHE A 69 -7.13 -6.18 -2.97
N LEU A 70 -6.37 -5.68 -2.00
CA LEU A 70 -5.06 -6.22 -1.66
C LEU A 70 -5.16 -7.69 -1.25
N LYS A 71 -6.13 -8.03 -0.40
CA LYS A 71 -6.37 -9.41 0.02
C LYS A 71 -6.67 -10.32 -1.17
N SER A 72 -7.43 -9.84 -2.15
CA SER A 72 -7.76 -10.63 -3.33
C SER A 72 -6.51 -10.95 -4.17
N ILE A 73 -5.60 -10.01 -4.30
CA ILE A 73 -4.34 -10.22 -5.02
C ILE A 73 -3.46 -11.23 -4.28
N VAL A 74 -3.35 -11.07 -2.95
CA VAL A 74 -2.56 -11.98 -2.12
C VAL A 74 -3.16 -13.40 -2.18
N LYS A 75 -4.48 -13.52 -2.11
CA LYS A 75 -5.15 -14.82 -2.18
C LYS A 75 -4.86 -15.51 -3.52
N GLU A 76 -4.96 -14.78 -4.62
CA GLU A 76 -4.65 -15.35 -5.94
C GLU A 76 -3.20 -15.84 -6.01
N ALA A 77 -2.26 -15.04 -5.51
CA ALA A 77 -0.85 -15.44 -5.48
C ALA A 77 -0.61 -16.66 -4.60
N MET A 78 -1.29 -16.73 -3.45
CA MET A 78 -1.23 -17.91 -2.57
C MET A 78 -1.79 -19.16 -3.24
N ASP A 79 -2.98 -19.03 -3.84
CA ASP A 79 -3.65 -20.16 -4.50
C ASP A 79 -2.82 -20.71 -5.66
N LYS A 80 -2.05 -19.85 -6.32
CA LYS A 80 -1.15 -20.26 -7.40
C LYS A 80 0.22 -20.74 -6.90
N GLY A 81 0.44 -20.74 -5.59
CA GLY A 81 1.70 -21.20 -5.01
C GLY A 81 2.89 -20.28 -5.26
N LEU A 82 2.65 -19.00 -5.49
CA LEU A 82 3.71 -18.03 -5.82
C LEU A 82 4.32 -17.35 -4.60
N LEU A 83 3.65 -17.41 -3.45
CA LEU A 83 4.11 -16.83 -2.20
C LEU A 83 4.42 -17.92 -1.18
N VAL A 84 5.32 -17.61 -0.25
CA VAL A 84 5.55 -18.44 0.91
C VAL A 84 4.22 -18.62 1.65
N PRO A 85 3.78 -19.87 1.94
CA PRO A 85 2.48 -20.10 2.53
C PRO A 85 2.29 -19.40 3.87
N SER A 86 1.15 -18.73 4.02
CA SER A 86 0.73 -18.08 5.25
C SER A 86 -0.75 -17.75 5.14
N LYS A 87 -1.28 -17.05 6.13
CA LYS A 87 -2.66 -16.57 6.08
C LYS A 87 -2.73 -15.31 5.21
N VAL A 88 -3.75 -15.23 4.35
CA VAL A 88 -3.94 -14.08 3.46
C VAL A 88 -3.97 -12.78 4.26
N GLU A 89 -4.71 -12.74 5.35
CA GLU A 89 -4.82 -11.55 6.21
C GLU A 89 -3.48 -11.11 6.77
N THR A 90 -2.67 -12.07 7.19
CA THR A 90 -1.33 -11.79 7.75
C THR A 90 -0.44 -11.16 6.69
N VAL A 91 -0.42 -11.73 5.49
CA VAL A 91 0.42 -11.23 4.39
C VAL A 91 -0.06 -9.87 3.93
N ALA A 92 -1.37 -9.69 3.77
CA ALA A 92 -1.95 -8.41 3.36
C ALA A 92 -1.63 -7.33 4.39
N MET A 93 -1.73 -7.63 5.68
CA MET A 93 -1.39 -6.70 6.75
C MET A 93 0.09 -6.33 6.72
N ALA A 94 0.97 -7.30 6.49
CA ALA A 94 2.41 -7.04 6.41
C ALA A 94 2.75 -6.12 5.25
N VAL A 95 2.16 -6.35 4.07
CA VAL A 95 2.37 -5.51 2.90
C VAL A 95 1.85 -4.09 3.14
N TRP A 96 0.61 -4.00 3.62
CA TRP A 96 0.02 -2.68 3.87
C TRP A 96 0.80 -1.90 4.93
N SER A 97 1.19 -2.56 6.02
CA SER A 97 1.98 -1.92 7.08
C SER A 97 3.31 -1.40 6.57
N MET A 98 3.96 -2.13 5.66
CA MET A 98 5.22 -1.71 5.06
C MET A 98 5.03 -0.43 4.24
N VAL A 99 4.09 -0.43 3.29
CA VAL A 99 3.89 0.73 2.41
C VAL A 99 3.34 1.92 3.19
N HIS A 100 2.43 1.68 4.13
CA HIS A 100 1.90 2.72 5.01
C HIS A 100 3.02 3.32 5.87
N GLY A 101 3.87 2.47 6.45
CA GLY A 101 5.01 2.93 7.24
C GLY A 101 5.98 3.76 6.43
N LEU A 102 6.30 3.32 5.22
CA LEU A 102 7.21 4.07 4.33
C LEU A 102 6.64 5.44 4.00
N VAL A 103 5.36 5.51 3.61
CA VAL A 103 4.72 6.79 3.30
C VAL A 103 4.67 7.69 4.54
N SER A 104 4.27 7.14 5.70
CA SER A 104 4.20 7.91 6.95
C SER A 104 5.54 8.53 7.31
N LEU A 105 6.60 7.72 7.22
CA LEU A 105 7.96 8.19 7.52
C LEU A 105 8.40 9.26 6.53
N ALA A 106 8.04 9.13 5.26
CA ALA A 106 8.42 10.09 4.23
C ALA A 106 7.72 11.43 4.42
N ILE A 107 6.39 11.42 4.58
CA ILE A 107 5.63 12.66 4.70
C ILE A 107 5.85 13.37 6.03
N ARG A 108 6.27 12.63 7.06
CA ARG A 108 6.67 13.19 8.35
C ARG A 108 8.14 13.60 8.40
N GLN A 109 8.83 13.53 7.25
CA GLN A 109 10.23 13.94 7.12
C GLN A 109 11.17 13.17 8.04
N ARG A 110 10.87 11.89 8.26
CA ARG A 110 11.72 11.02 9.09
C ARG A 110 12.74 10.24 8.25
N LEU A 111 12.38 9.87 7.01
CA LEU A 111 13.30 9.12 6.14
C LEU A 111 14.52 9.94 5.75
N ASP A 112 14.37 11.25 5.56
CA ASP A 112 15.48 12.12 5.20
C ASP A 112 16.49 12.31 6.34
N LYS A 113 16.17 11.82 7.54
CA LYS A 113 17.12 11.74 8.65
C LYS A 113 18.01 10.51 8.56
N LEU A 114 17.55 9.48 7.83
CA LEU A 114 18.23 8.19 7.72
C LEU A 114 18.98 8.03 6.40
N VAL A 115 18.47 8.64 5.33
CA VAL A 115 19.06 8.60 3.99
C VAL A 115 19.04 10.01 3.39
N PRO A 116 19.92 10.31 2.41
CA PRO A 116 19.86 11.62 1.73
C PRO A 116 18.49 11.88 1.13
N ALA A 117 18.06 13.15 1.15
CA ALA A 117 16.71 13.51 0.68
C ALA A 117 16.44 13.06 -0.76
N GLU A 118 17.46 13.12 -1.62
CA GLU A 118 17.36 12.71 -3.02
C GLU A 118 17.19 11.19 -3.18
N ASP A 119 17.48 10.41 -2.13
CA ASP A 119 17.39 8.96 -2.17
C ASP A 119 16.14 8.41 -1.48
N VAL A 120 15.30 9.26 -0.90
CA VAL A 120 14.12 8.83 -0.13
C VAL A 120 13.19 7.98 -0.98
N GLU A 121 12.77 8.49 -2.14
CA GLU A 121 11.84 7.77 -3.02
C GLU A 121 12.45 6.46 -3.50
N LYS A 122 13.70 6.48 -3.92
CA LYS A 122 14.42 5.28 -4.34
C LYS A 122 14.47 4.23 -3.22
N THR A 123 14.77 4.67 -2.00
CA THR A 123 14.83 3.77 -0.85
C THR A 123 13.47 3.14 -0.56
N MET A 124 12.38 3.91 -0.69
CA MET A 124 11.03 3.39 -0.51
C MET A 124 10.73 2.28 -1.52
N HIS A 125 11.04 2.51 -2.79
CA HIS A 125 10.83 1.50 -3.84
C HIS A 125 11.70 0.27 -3.63
N GLU A 126 12.95 0.45 -3.26
CA GLU A 126 13.86 -0.67 -2.97
C GLU A 126 13.38 -1.50 -1.78
N SER A 127 12.85 -0.85 -0.75
CA SER A 127 12.30 -1.54 0.43
C SER A 127 11.10 -2.40 0.05
N LEU A 128 10.21 -1.88 -0.78
CA LEU A 128 9.07 -2.64 -1.29
C LEU A 128 9.54 -3.84 -2.11
N ASP A 129 10.50 -3.64 -3.01
CA ASP A 129 11.05 -4.70 -3.83
C ASP A 129 11.67 -5.80 -2.98
N TRP A 130 12.40 -5.42 -1.94
CA TRP A 130 13.02 -6.38 -1.03
C TRP A 130 11.96 -7.22 -0.32
N LEU A 131 10.91 -6.59 0.19
CA LEU A 131 9.83 -7.31 0.86
C LEU A 131 9.19 -8.33 -0.08
N LEU A 132 8.84 -7.90 -1.28
CA LEU A 132 8.19 -8.79 -2.26
C LEU A 132 9.09 -9.96 -2.65
N LYS A 133 10.39 -9.73 -2.80
CA LYS A 133 11.34 -10.82 -3.07
C LYS A 133 11.36 -11.85 -1.95
N THR A 134 11.31 -11.40 -0.68
CA THR A 134 11.33 -12.32 0.46
C THR A 134 10.03 -13.11 0.60
N MET A 135 8.93 -12.58 0.09
CA MET A 135 7.62 -13.23 0.13
C MET A 135 7.44 -14.26 -0.98
N LYS A 136 8.16 -14.15 -2.06
CA LYS A 136 8.04 -15.09 -3.19
C LYS A 136 8.54 -16.45 -2.79
N LYS A 137 7.78 -17.47 -3.19
CA LYS A 137 8.21 -18.85 -3.01
C LYS A 137 9.36 -19.15 -3.97
N ALA A 138 10.39 -19.77 -3.42
CA ALA A 138 11.57 -20.14 -4.20
C ALA A 138 11.25 -21.23 -5.24
#